data_5f52d89ac62110804da6907d4078bcc8
#
_entry.id   5f52d89ac62110804da6907d4078bcc8
#
_cell.length_a   1.000
_cell.length_b   1.000
_cell.length_c   1.000
_cell.angle_alpha   90.00
_cell.angle_beta   90.00
_cell.angle_gamma   90.00
#
_symmetry.space_group_name_H-M   'P 1'
#
loop_
_entity.id
_entity.type
_entity.pdbx_description
1 polymer ?
#
loop_
_entity_poly.entity_id
_entity_poly.type
_entity_poly.pdbx_seq_one_letter_code
_entity_poly.pdbx_strand_id
1 'polypeptide(L)'
;MLLSDRDILAAQADGHISLDPWTPEMVQPASIDVRLDRFFRLFNNHAYTYVDPAENQGALTEQFEVQPDEPWILHPGEFALASTWEYVKIDPTIAARLEGKSSLGRLGILTHSTAGFIDPGFEGHITLELSNVSTLPVKLWPGMKIGQMCFFKLSSPAEHPYGSKGTGSHYQGQRGPTPSRSYINFYRAKVDD
;
A
#
# COMPACT_ATOMS: atom_id res chain seq x y z
N MET A 1 -11.92 6.81 16.16
CA MET A 1 -12.78 7.87 15.52
C MET A 1 -12.16 8.20 14.18
N LEU A 2 -12.93 8.19 13.09
CA LEU A 2 -12.48 8.60 11.76
C LEU A 2 -12.24 10.12 11.77
N LEU A 3 -11.12 10.57 11.20
CA LEU A 3 -10.77 11.98 11.11
C LEU A 3 -11.53 12.65 9.94
N SER A 4 -12.03 13.86 10.18
CA SER A 4 -12.55 14.75 9.14
C SER A 4 -11.40 15.49 8.45
N ASP A 5 -11.67 16.17 7.35
CA ASP A 5 -10.74 17.04 6.63
C ASP A 5 -10.00 18.03 7.55
N ARG A 6 -10.75 18.71 8.43
CA ARG A 6 -10.18 19.64 9.42
C ARG A 6 -9.22 18.92 10.36
N ASP A 7 -9.60 17.77 10.88
CA ASP A 7 -8.77 17.01 11.82
C ASP A 7 -7.55 16.38 11.14
N ILE A 8 -7.66 16.01 9.86
CA ILE A 8 -6.54 15.56 9.02
C ILE A 8 -5.52 16.68 8.84
N LEU A 9 -5.98 17.89 8.48
CA LEU A 9 -5.10 19.07 8.34
C LEU A 9 -4.40 19.42 9.66
N ALA A 10 -5.12 19.35 10.78
CA ALA A 10 -4.54 19.55 12.10
C ALA A 10 -3.50 18.47 12.44
N ALA A 11 -3.82 17.19 12.22
CA ALA A 11 -2.88 16.09 12.46
C ALA A 11 -1.63 16.16 11.57
N GLN A 12 -1.76 16.66 10.34
CA GLN A 12 -0.63 16.94 9.44
C GLN A 12 0.24 18.08 9.99
N ALA A 13 -0.39 19.19 10.42
CA ALA A 13 0.34 20.34 10.99
C ALA A 13 1.07 19.99 12.29
N ASP A 14 0.48 19.14 13.12
CA ASP A 14 1.02 18.68 14.40
C ASP A 14 2.04 17.53 14.24
N GLY A 15 2.22 17.00 13.02
CA GLY A 15 3.18 15.92 12.72
C GLY A 15 2.71 14.52 13.11
N HIS A 16 1.42 14.33 13.46
CA HIS A 16 0.82 13.00 13.71
C HIS A 16 0.64 12.19 12.43
N ILE A 17 0.44 12.88 11.31
CA ILE A 17 0.40 12.33 9.96
C ILE A 17 1.41 13.11 9.13
N SER A 18 2.17 12.44 8.28
CA SER A 18 3.05 13.07 7.29
C SER A 18 2.98 12.33 5.97
N LEU A 19 2.83 13.05 4.90
CA LEU A 19 2.97 12.56 3.53
C LEU A 19 4.03 13.40 2.82
N ASP A 20 4.89 12.77 2.05
CA ASP A 20 5.90 13.46 1.23
C ASP A 20 5.92 12.82 -0.19
N PRO A 21 5.59 13.60 -1.24
CA PRO A 21 5.19 15.00 -1.25
C PRO A 21 3.76 15.23 -0.73
N TRP A 22 3.52 16.43 -0.19
CA TRP A 22 2.25 16.84 0.39
C TRP A 22 1.71 18.12 -0.26
N THR A 23 0.37 18.15 -0.51
CA THR A 23 -0.36 19.37 -0.83
C THR A 23 -1.76 19.34 -0.21
N PRO A 24 -2.32 20.49 0.23
CA PRO A 24 -3.66 20.54 0.86
C PRO A 24 -4.78 20.05 -0.08
N GLU A 25 -4.61 20.14 -1.39
CA GLU A 25 -5.58 19.71 -2.40
C GLU A 25 -5.77 18.19 -2.44
N MET A 26 -4.90 17.44 -1.77
CA MET A 26 -5.06 15.99 -1.60
C MET A 26 -6.15 15.65 -0.58
N VAL A 27 -6.52 16.58 0.32
CA VAL A 27 -7.48 16.33 1.39
C VAL A 27 -8.90 16.25 0.83
N GLN A 28 -9.60 15.21 1.23
CA GLN A 28 -11.00 14.93 0.96
C GLN A 28 -11.78 15.01 2.29
N PRO A 29 -13.12 15.01 2.31
CA PRO A 29 -13.92 15.20 3.55
C PRO A 29 -13.54 14.29 4.73
N ALA A 30 -12.98 13.08 4.49
CA ALA A 30 -12.56 12.15 5.53
C ALA A 30 -11.38 11.26 5.09
N SER A 31 -10.57 11.72 4.15
CA SER A 31 -9.41 10.96 3.63
C SER A 31 -8.40 11.89 2.96
N ILE A 32 -7.24 11.34 2.60
CA ILE A 32 -6.25 11.97 1.73
C ILE A 32 -6.15 11.13 0.47
N ASP A 33 -6.24 11.76 -0.70
CA ASP A 33 -5.92 11.10 -1.98
C ASP A 33 -4.44 10.74 -2.03
N VAL A 34 -4.13 9.55 -2.56
CA VAL A 34 -2.75 9.12 -2.82
C VAL A 34 -2.56 8.82 -4.30
N ARG A 35 -1.34 9.03 -4.78
CA ARG A 35 -1.00 8.91 -6.20
C ARG A 35 -0.18 7.65 -6.45
N LEU A 36 -0.27 7.16 -7.69
CA LEU A 36 0.49 6.03 -8.18
C LEU A 36 1.93 6.46 -8.49
N ASP A 37 2.91 5.73 -7.95
CA ASP A 37 4.31 5.87 -8.34
C ASP A 37 4.56 5.22 -9.72
N ARG A 38 5.74 5.40 -10.26
CA ARG A 38 6.21 4.86 -11.55
C ARG A 38 6.87 3.48 -11.45
N PHE A 39 7.05 2.97 -10.24
CA PHE A 39 7.67 1.66 -10.00
C PHE A 39 6.61 0.58 -9.83
N PHE A 40 6.82 -0.53 -10.55
CA PHE A 40 5.94 -1.70 -10.54
C PHE A 40 6.75 -2.97 -10.37
N ARG A 41 6.10 -4.02 -9.85
CA ARG A 41 6.66 -5.36 -9.82
C ARG A 41 5.68 -6.36 -10.44
N LEU A 42 6.18 -7.13 -11.39
CA LEU A 42 5.41 -8.22 -12.03
C LEU A 42 5.94 -9.57 -11.58
N PHE A 43 5.04 -10.53 -11.54
CA PHE A 43 5.38 -11.91 -11.23
C PHE A 43 6.14 -12.55 -12.39
N ASN A 44 7.23 -13.24 -12.08
CA ASN A 44 8.03 -14.00 -13.04
C ASN A 44 7.40 -15.38 -13.28
N ASN A 45 6.29 -15.41 -14.00
CA ASN A 45 5.49 -16.60 -14.27
C ASN A 45 6.25 -17.68 -15.08
N HIS A 46 7.38 -17.32 -15.71
CA HIS A 46 8.20 -18.27 -16.48
C HIS A 46 9.20 -19.03 -15.61
N ALA A 47 9.57 -18.48 -14.46
CA ALA A 47 10.57 -19.07 -13.57
C ALA A 47 9.96 -19.92 -12.45
N TYR A 48 8.66 -19.75 -12.16
CA TYR A 48 8.00 -20.39 -11.03
C TYR A 48 6.71 -21.07 -11.46
N THR A 49 6.50 -22.29 -10.95
CA THR A 49 5.29 -23.09 -11.22
C THR A 49 4.22 -22.92 -10.13
N TYR A 50 4.63 -22.44 -8.96
CA TYR A 50 3.75 -22.15 -7.80
C TYR A 50 4.41 -21.12 -6.89
N VAL A 51 3.63 -20.55 -5.99
CA VAL A 51 4.08 -19.66 -4.92
C VAL A 51 4.01 -20.42 -3.60
N ASP A 52 5.14 -20.55 -2.90
CA ASP A 52 5.17 -21.08 -1.52
C ASP A 52 5.39 -19.91 -0.54
N PRO A 53 4.40 -19.55 0.28
CA PRO A 53 4.53 -18.44 1.26
C PRO A 53 5.60 -18.68 2.32
N ALA A 54 6.08 -19.92 2.48
CA ALA A 54 7.16 -20.29 3.41
C ALA A 54 8.56 -19.99 2.87
N GLU A 55 8.68 -19.72 1.56
CA GLU A 55 9.96 -19.45 0.90
C GLU A 55 10.19 -17.94 0.70
N ASN A 56 11.45 -17.56 0.53
CA ASN A 56 11.82 -16.17 0.23
C ASN A 56 11.29 -15.76 -1.15
N GLN A 57 10.46 -14.71 -1.18
CA GLN A 57 9.77 -14.23 -2.36
C GLN A 57 10.56 -13.17 -3.18
N GLY A 58 11.82 -12.90 -2.83
CA GLY A 58 12.60 -11.81 -3.44
C GLY A 58 12.76 -11.92 -4.95
N ALA A 59 12.90 -13.15 -5.47
CA ALA A 59 13.07 -13.42 -6.90
C ALA A 59 11.74 -13.74 -7.63
N LEU A 60 10.63 -13.86 -6.90
CA LEU A 60 9.31 -14.16 -7.47
C LEU A 60 8.78 -13.02 -8.37
N THR A 61 9.18 -11.80 -8.06
CA THR A 61 8.76 -10.61 -8.80
C THR A 61 9.96 -9.80 -9.27
N GLU A 62 9.86 -9.21 -10.45
CA GLU A 62 10.85 -8.30 -11.02
C GLU A 62 10.31 -6.87 -11.03
N GLN A 63 11.16 -5.92 -10.63
CA GLN A 63 10.81 -4.50 -10.61
C GLN A 63 11.20 -3.84 -11.93
N PHE A 64 10.31 -2.99 -12.43
CA PHE A 64 10.58 -2.12 -13.56
C PHE A 64 10.04 -0.70 -13.28
N GLU A 65 10.53 0.24 -14.04
CA GLU A 65 10.19 1.65 -13.96
C GLU A 65 9.52 2.09 -15.25
N VAL A 66 8.43 2.83 -15.15
CA VAL A 66 7.71 3.44 -16.26
C VAL A 66 8.12 4.92 -16.36
N GLN A 67 8.30 5.43 -17.57
CA GLN A 67 8.62 6.85 -17.73
C GLN A 67 7.42 7.73 -17.31
N PRO A 68 7.66 8.94 -16.79
CA PRO A 68 6.58 9.78 -16.25
C PRO A 68 5.48 10.15 -17.25
N ASP A 69 5.77 10.17 -18.54
CA ASP A 69 4.87 10.50 -19.64
C ASP A 69 4.32 9.26 -20.38
N GLU A 70 4.62 8.06 -19.89
CA GLU A 70 4.15 6.80 -20.44
C GLU A 70 3.22 6.11 -19.47
N PRO A 71 2.10 5.49 -19.91
CA PRO A 71 1.25 4.67 -19.05
C PRO A 71 1.78 3.24 -18.99
N TRP A 72 1.68 2.62 -17.83
CA TRP A 72 1.71 1.18 -17.75
C TRP A 72 0.34 0.60 -18.10
N ILE A 73 0.31 -0.53 -18.82
CA ILE A 73 -0.93 -1.19 -19.25
C ILE A 73 -1.15 -2.42 -18.39
N LEU A 74 -2.20 -2.40 -17.57
CA LEU A 74 -2.65 -3.53 -16.77
C LEU A 74 -3.70 -4.33 -17.57
N HIS A 75 -3.33 -5.53 -18.01
CA HIS A 75 -4.23 -6.38 -18.77
C HIS A 75 -5.29 -7.08 -17.91
N PRO A 76 -6.42 -7.53 -18.49
CA PRO A 76 -7.42 -8.31 -17.78
C PRO A 76 -6.83 -9.54 -17.09
N GLY A 77 -7.15 -9.72 -15.79
CA GLY A 77 -6.67 -10.83 -14.98
C GLY A 77 -5.24 -10.71 -14.49
N GLU A 78 -4.51 -9.63 -14.84
CA GLU A 78 -3.18 -9.39 -14.30
C GLU A 78 -3.25 -8.88 -12.86
N PHE A 79 -2.21 -9.25 -12.11
CA PHE A 79 -1.91 -8.77 -10.78
C PHE A 79 -0.48 -8.20 -10.75
N ALA A 80 -0.32 -7.02 -10.17
CA ALA A 80 0.98 -6.37 -10.01
C ALA A 80 1.10 -5.67 -8.67
N LEU A 81 2.33 -5.59 -8.16
CA LEU A 81 2.63 -4.70 -7.05
C LEU A 81 3.06 -3.34 -7.60
N ALA A 82 2.53 -2.29 -7.01
CA ALA A 82 2.95 -0.91 -7.23
C ALA A 82 3.14 -0.21 -5.88
N SER A 83 3.39 1.07 -5.85
CA SER A 83 3.45 1.85 -4.61
C SER A 83 2.77 3.20 -4.74
N THR A 84 2.45 3.78 -3.60
CA THR A 84 2.11 5.19 -3.54
C THR A 84 3.34 6.03 -3.90
N TRP A 85 3.12 7.18 -4.55
CA TRP A 85 4.17 8.18 -4.74
C TRP A 85 4.54 8.81 -3.40
N GLU A 86 3.55 8.98 -2.53
CA GLU A 86 3.73 9.56 -1.22
C GLU A 86 4.44 8.58 -0.28
N TYR A 87 5.49 9.07 0.38
CA TYR A 87 6.04 8.44 1.56
C TYR A 87 5.19 8.84 2.75
N VAL A 88 4.63 7.87 3.44
CA VAL A 88 3.67 8.04 4.51
C VAL A 88 4.31 7.76 5.85
N LYS A 89 3.98 8.58 6.85
CA LYS A 89 4.33 8.35 8.25
C LYS A 89 3.13 8.68 9.12
N ILE A 90 2.80 7.77 10.02
CA ILE A 90 1.77 7.99 11.05
C ILE A 90 2.35 7.68 12.42
N ASP A 91 1.94 8.45 13.42
CA ASP A 91 2.42 8.27 14.77
C ASP A 91 1.68 7.15 15.53
N PRO A 92 2.08 6.79 16.76
CA PRO A 92 1.43 5.73 17.53
C PRO A 92 -0.02 6.00 17.96
N THR A 93 -0.56 7.20 17.74
CA THR A 93 -1.94 7.56 18.13
C THR A 93 -2.95 7.40 17.00
N ILE A 94 -2.46 7.16 15.76
CA ILE A 94 -3.28 7.09 14.55
C ILE A 94 -3.03 5.78 13.81
N ALA A 95 -4.12 5.10 13.44
CA ALA A 95 -4.12 4.05 12.42
C ALA A 95 -4.64 4.62 11.11
N ALA A 96 -4.30 4.00 9.98
CA ALA A 96 -4.84 4.37 8.70
C ALA A 96 -5.39 3.16 7.94
N ARG A 97 -6.16 3.44 6.90
CA ARG A 97 -6.64 2.44 5.96
C ARG A 97 -6.59 2.97 4.54
N LEU A 98 -5.96 2.20 3.66
CA LEU A 98 -5.99 2.46 2.23
C LEU A 98 -7.28 1.92 1.64
N GLU A 99 -7.94 2.76 0.84
CA GLU A 99 -9.14 2.44 0.07
C GLU A 99 -8.92 2.78 -1.40
N GLY A 100 -9.59 2.05 -2.30
CA GLY A 100 -9.59 2.38 -3.72
C GLY A 100 -10.42 3.63 -4.02
N LYS A 101 -10.24 4.17 -5.22
CA LYS A 101 -11.12 5.24 -5.74
C LYS A 101 -12.31 4.64 -6.47
N SER A 102 -13.52 5.05 -6.09
CA SER A 102 -14.76 4.53 -6.69
C SER A 102 -14.83 4.72 -8.21
N SER A 103 -14.21 5.77 -8.73
CA SER A 103 -14.10 6.02 -10.18
C SER A 103 -13.26 4.96 -10.90
N LEU A 104 -12.20 4.46 -10.28
CA LEU A 104 -11.36 3.39 -10.83
C LEU A 104 -11.98 2.02 -10.60
N GLY A 105 -12.62 1.80 -9.46
CA GLY A 105 -13.36 0.57 -9.18
C GLY A 105 -14.45 0.31 -10.22
N ARG A 106 -15.12 1.35 -10.74
CA ARG A 106 -16.11 1.24 -11.82
C ARG A 106 -15.51 0.89 -13.18
N LEU A 107 -14.20 1.01 -13.34
CA LEU A 107 -13.44 0.55 -14.51
C LEU A 107 -12.88 -0.87 -14.31
N GLY A 108 -13.14 -1.49 -13.15
CA GLY A 108 -12.66 -2.83 -12.82
C GLY A 108 -11.23 -2.84 -12.26
N ILE A 109 -10.74 -1.72 -11.74
CA ILE A 109 -9.43 -1.67 -11.09
C ILE A 109 -9.59 -1.84 -9.59
N LEU A 110 -8.95 -2.86 -9.04
CA LEU A 110 -8.73 -3.03 -7.62
C LEU A 110 -7.36 -2.41 -7.28
N THR A 111 -7.37 -1.46 -6.38
CA THR A 111 -6.13 -0.79 -5.92
C THR A 111 -5.47 -1.59 -4.80
N HIS A 112 -6.29 -2.34 -4.05
CA HIS A 112 -5.87 -3.08 -2.89
C HIS A 112 -6.91 -4.18 -2.60
N SER A 113 -6.46 -5.43 -2.55
CA SER A 113 -7.41 -6.55 -2.50
C SER A 113 -7.68 -7.03 -1.07
N THR A 114 -6.71 -6.97 -0.15
CA THR A 114 -6.81 -7.69 1.13
C THR A 114 -6.39 -6.92 2.36
N ALA A 115 -5.24 -6.28 2.41
CA ALA A 115 -4.62 -5.81 3.65
C ALA A 115 -4.47 -4.27 3.69
N GLY A 116 -5.59 -3.54 3.56
CA GLY A 116 -5.63 -2.07 3.55
C GLY A 116 -5.32 -1.40 4.88
N PHE A 117 -5.25 -2.16 5.99
CA PHE A 117 -4.98 -1.60 7.30
C PHE A 117 -3.50 -1.25 7.47
N ILE A 118 -3.25 -0.06 7.99
CA ILE A 118 -1.92 0.49 8.24
C ILE A 118 -1.81 0.76 9.73
N ASP A 119 -0.92 0.01 10.37
CA ASP A 119 -0.73 0.05 11.82
C ASP A 119 -0.13 1.38 12.29
N PRO A 120 -0.47 1.82 13.51
CA PRO A 120 0.13 2.98 14.16
C PRO A 120 1.66 2.86 14.23
N GLY A 121 2.36 3.94 13.90
CA GLY A 121 3.83 3.96 13.86
C GLY A 121 4.43 3.54 12.51
N PHE A 122 3.60 3.17 11.52
CA PHE A 122 4.10 2.85 10.18
C PHE A 122 4.79 4.04 9.53
N GLU A 123 5.88 3.75 8.84
CA GLU A 123 6.60 4.69 7.98
C GLU A 123 7.05 3.97 6.70
N GLY A 124 6.76 4.52 5.52
CA GLY A 124 7.14 3.93 4.24
C GLY A 124 6.21 4.33 3.08
N HIS A 125 6.58 3.93 1.85
CA HIS A 125 5.62 3.91 0.75
C HIS A 125 4.61 2.78 0.99
N ILE A 126 3.33 3.00 0.65
CA ILE A 126 2.33 1.93 0.71
C ILE A 126 2.45 1.07 -0.55
N THR A 127 2.66 -0.22 -0.39
CA THR A 127 2.59 -1.16 -1.52
C THR A 127 1.13 -1.36 -1.92
N LEU A 128 0.86 -1.22 -3.21
CA LEU A 128 -0.45 -1.40 -3.83
C LEU A 128 -0.52 -2.78 -4.49
N GLU A 129 -1.66 -3.44 -4.37
CA GLU A 129 -1.95 -4.76 -4.96
C GLU A 129 -2.93 -4.56 -6.12
N LEU A 130 -2.41 -4.10 -7.26
CA LEU A 130 -3.23 -3.72 -8.40
C LEU A 130 -3.74 -4.96 -9.15
N SER A 131 -5.04 -5.00 -9.44
CA SER A 131 -5.65 -6.02 -10.28
C SER A 131 -6.66 -5.41 -11.25
N ASN A 132 -6.71 -5.94 -12.48
CA ASN A 132 -7.73 -5.60 -13.46
C ASN A 132 -8.72 -6.76 -13.59
N VAL A 133 -9.92 -6.58 -13.04
CA VAL A 133 -11.02 -7.56 -13.12
C VAL A 133 -12.00 -7.23 -14.26
N SER A 134 -11.71 -6.21 -15.08
CA SER A 134 -12.48 -5.88 -16.27
C SER A 134 -12.05 -6.75 -17.46
N THR A 135 -12.71 -6.57 -18.60
CA THR A 135 -12.42 -7.29 -19.85
C THR A 135 -11.50 -6.53 -20.82
N LEU A 136 -11.15 -5.27 -20.48
CA LEU A 136 -10.29 -4.42 -21.30
C LEU A 136 -9.01 -4.05 -20.54
N PRO A 137 -7.87 -3.90 -21.26
CA PRO A 137 -6.67 -3.34 -20.68
C PRO A 137 -6.89 -1.91 -20.20
N VAL A 138 -6.33 -1.57 -19.04
CA VAL A 138 -6.43 -0.24 -18.43
C VAL A 138 -5.05 0.43 -18.40
N LYS A 139 -4.99 1.68 -18.84
CA LYS A 139 -3.78 2.52 -18.76
C LYS A 139 -3.67 3.15 -17.37
N LEU A 140 -2.59 2.87 -16.69
CA LEU A 140 -2.25 3.44 -15.40
C LEU A 140 -1.09 4.43 -15.57
N TRP A 141 -1.33 5.68 -15.23
CA TRP A 141 -0.35 6.75 -15.40
C TRP A 141 0.36 7.06 -14.08
N PRO A 142 1.69 7.16 -14.05
CA PRO A 142 2.39 7.71 -12.89
C PRO A 142 1.80 9.05 -12.47
N GLY A 143 1.64 9.28 -11.17
CA GLY A 143 1.06 10.50 -10.62
C GLY A 143 -0.46 10.58 -10.60
N MET A 144 -1.19 9.63 -11.22
CA MET A 144 -2.65 9.60 -11.12
C MET A 144 -3.11 9.29 -9.70
N LYS A 145 -4.25 9.84 -9.28
CA LYS A 145 -4.89 9.49 -8.01
C LYS A 145 -5.37 8.04 -8.08
N ILE A 146 -4.71 7.14 -7.36
CA ILE A 146 -4.96 5.70 -7.41
C ILE A 146 -5.80 5.20 -6.24
N GLY A 147 -5.71 5.85 -5.09
CA GLY A 147 -6.40 5.46 -3.88
C GLY A 147 -6.64 6.65 -2.96
N GLN A 148 -7.14 6.37 -1.77
CA GLN A 148 -7.32 7.33 -0.69
C GLN A 148 -7.03 6.67 0.65
N MET A 149 -6.49 7.42 1.60
CA MET A 149 -6.21 6.97 2.95
C MET A 149 -7.16 7.60 3.94
N CYS A 150 -7.87 6.78 4.71
CA CYS A 150 -8.67 7.20 5.86
C CYS A 150 -7.83 7.06 7.13
N PHE A 151 -8.00 7.95 8.10
CA PHE A 151 -7.24 7.98 9.34
C PHE A 151 -8.15 7.84 10.55
N PHE A 152 -7.71 7.04 11.53
CA PHE A 152 -8.48 6.71 12.71
C PHE A 152 -7.66 7.05 13.95
N LYS A 153 -8.16 7.98 14.77
CA LYS A 153 -7.58 8.23 16.09
C LYS A 153 -7.88 7.04 17.00
N LEU A 154 -6.84 6.49 17.63
CA LEU A 154 -6.96 5.44 18.62
C LEU A 154 -7.50 5.98 19.96
N SER A 155 -8.07 5.11 20.78
CA SER A 155 -8.52 5.45 22.14
C SER A 155 -7.37 5.78 23.09
N SER A 156 -6.19 5.20 22.83
CA SER A 156 -4.92 5.47 23.49
C SER A 156 -3.79 5.20 22.51
N PRO A 157 -2.59 5.75 22.68
CA PRO A 157 -1.43 5.41 21.85
C PRO A 157 -1.14 3.91 21.89
N ALA A 158 -0.71 3.35 20.76
CA ALA A 158 -0.23 1.97 20.71
C ALA A 158 1.01 1.82 21.62
N GLU A 159 0.99 0.83 22.51
CA GLU A 159 2.13 0.54 23.39
C GLU A 159 3.33 -0.03 22.59
N HIS A 160 3.02 -0.82 21.57
CA HIS A 160 4.01 -1.40 20.65
C HIS A 160 3.68 -1.02 19.20
N PRO A 161 4.02 0.22 18.77
CA PRO A 161 3.73 0.67 17.41
C PRO A 161 4.50 -0.15 16.37
N TYR A 162 4.03 -0.12 15.12
CA TYR A 162 4.67 -0.79 14.00
C TYR A 162 6.15 -0.42 13.90
N GLY A 163 7.01 -1.41 13.68
CA GLY A 163 8.47 -1.24 13.71
C GLY A 163 9.12 -1.47 15.08
N SER A 164 8.33 -1.61 16.16
CA SER A 164 8.85 -1.94 17.49
C SER A 164 9.45 -3.35 17.52
N LYS A 165 10.43 -3.56 18.39
CA LYS A 165 11.06 -4.88 18.56
C LYS A 165 10.00 -5.92 18.98
N GLY A 166 9.89 -7.00 18.21
CA GLY A 166 9.01 -8.14 18.52
C GLY A 166 7.59 -8.02 17.96
N THR A 167 7.23 -6.95 17.25
CA THR A 167 5.88 -6.82 16.62
C THR A 167 5.73 -7.56 15.31
N GLY A 168 6.78 -8.19 14.76
CA GLY A 168 6.71 -8.87 13.46
C GLY A 168 6.55 -7.93 12.27
N SER A 169 6.91 -6.66 12.43
CA SER A 169 6.83 -5.64 11.38
C SER A 169 7.89 -5.86 10.31
N HIS A 170 7.47 -6.10 9.06
CA HIS A 170 8.41 -6.48 7.99
C HIS A 170 8.66 -5.37 6.97
N TYR A 171 7.84 -4.32 6.99
CA TYR A 171 7.80 -3.31 5.92
C TYR A 171 8.10 -1.90 6.40
N GLN A 172 8.62 -1.74 7.63
CA GLN A 172 9.00 -0.43 8.16
C GLN A 172 10.12 0.18 7.32
N GLY A 173 9.94 1.43 6.90
CA GLY A 173 10.89 2.17 6.08
C GLY A 173 10.96 1.72 4.61
N GLN A 174 10.00 0.92 4.14
CA GLN A 174 10.01 0.43 2.75
C GLN A 174 9.98 1.56 1.72
N ARG A 175 10.68 1.35 0.60
CA ARG A 175 10.77 2.27 -0.53
C ARG A 175 10.30 1.58 -1.80
N GLY A 176 9.35 2.20 -2.51
CA GLY A 176 8.72 1.61 -3.69
C GLY A 176 7.93 0.32 -3.39
N PRO A 177 7.50 -0.42 -4.42
CA PRO A 177 6.77 -1.67 -4.26
C PRO A 177 7.68 -2.77 -3.70
N THR A 178 7.33 -3.28 -2.51
CA THR A 178 8.13 -4.29 -1.81
C THR A 178 7.52 -5.67 -2.01
N PRO A 179 8.31 -6.71 -2.35
CA PRO A 179 7.80 -8.08 -2.47
C PRO A 179 7.39 -8.63 -1.10
N SER A 180 6.56 -9.69 -1.12
CA SER A 180 6.13 -10.37 0.10
C SER A 180 7.31 -10.85 0.95
N ARG A 181 7.19 -10.70 2.26
CA ARG A 181 8.11 -11.24 3.28
C ARG A 181 7.40 -12.23 4.19
N SER A 182 6.37 -12.91 3.69
CA SER A 182 5.55 -13.87 4.43
C SER A 182 6.38 -14.97 5.10
N TYR A 183 7.47 -15.40 4.45
CA TYR A 183 8.36 -16.46 4.94
C TYR A 183 8.98 -16.16 6.32
N ILE A 184 9.13 -14.90 6.71
CA ILE A 184 9.74 -14.51 7.98
C ILE A 184 8.88 -14.95 9.17
N ASN A 185 7.54 -14.91 9.01
CA ASN A 185 6.57 -15.28 10.05
C ASN A 185 5.91 -16.64 9.80
N PHE A 186 6.41 -17.40 8.83
CA PHE A 186 5.80 -18.67 8.50
C PHE A 186 6.21 -19.77 9.48
N TYR A 187 5.25 -20.26 10.26
CA TYR A 187 5.41 -21.42 11.12
C TYR A 187 4.52 -22.56 10.63
N ARG A 188 5.13 -23.66 10.22
CA ARG A 188 4.35 -24.89 10.07
C ARG A 188 3.98 -25.38 11.47
N ALA A 189 2.69 -25.50 11.79
CA ALA A 189 2.26 -26.24 12.95
C ALA A 189 2.85 -27.65 12.83
N LYS A 190 3.59 -28.12 13.86
CA LYS A 190 3.91 -29.54 13.96
C LYS A 190 2.60 -30.24 14.18
N VAL A 191 2.18 -31.06 13.22
CA VAL A 191 1.11 -32.02 13.42
C VAL A 191 1.79 -33.13 14.20
N ASP A 192 1.52 -33.23 15.48
CA ASP A 192 1.94 -34.39 16.27
C ASP A 192 1.16 -35.60 15.74
N ASP A 193 1.87 -36.62 15.25
CA ASP A 193 1.31 -37.88 14.75
C ASP A 193 0.62 -38.65 15.88
#